data_68cf5a721377747dff307193c21a6ac1
#
_entry.id   68cf5a721377747dff307193c21a6ac1
#
_cell.length_a   1.000
_cell.length_b   1.000
_cell.length_c   1.000
_cell.angle_alpha   90.00
_cell.angle_beta   90.00
_cell.angle_gamma   90.00
#
_symmetry.space_group_name_H-M   'P 1'
#
loop_
_entity.id
_entity.type
_entity.pdbx_description
1 polymer ?
#
loop_
_entity_poly.entity_id
_entity_poly.type
_entity_poly.pdbx_seq_one_letter_code
_entity_poly.pdbx_strand_id
1 'polypeptide(L)'
;MRVTPNQITVARIVALPPAIWTLYQDGALWQLISWLIFFAIAMSDVVDGRLARSSGQITEMGKFLDPVADKLMLAAVMIPLSLQDRFPWWATIAILSREIGITIFRSLVISGGVISANRGGKLKTLAQNLGMGWFVLPLPAWLDWFKYGWLYVAVALTFITGYWYIRAWLAYRLDSAE
;
A
#
# COMPACT_ATOMS: atom_id res chain seq x y z
N MET A 1 -18.46 -11.61 -20.62
CA MET A 1 -17.46 -12.21 -19.72
C MET A 1 -17.54 -11.50 -18.37
N ARG A 2 -17.72 -12.22 -17.26
CA ARG A 2 -17.71 -11.61 -15.92
C ARG A 2 -16.25 -11.56 -15.46
N VAL A 3 -15.71 -10.35 -15.29
CA VAL A 3 -14.35 -10.16 -14.73
C VAL A 3 -14.36 -10.64 -13.29
N THR A 4 -13.43 -11.54 -12.93
CA THR A 4 -13.29 -12.03 -11.56
C THR A 4 -12.31 -11.15 -10.77
N PRO A 5 -12.49 -11.00 -9.44
CA PRO A 5 -11.57 -10.22 -8.60
C PRO A 5 -10.10 -10.65 -8.77
N ASN A 6 -9.84 -11.95 -8.85
CA ASN A 6 -8.46 -12.45 -9.05
C ASN A 6 -7.84 -12.00 -10.38
N GLN A 7 -8.63 -11.86 -11.45
CA GLN A 7 -8.12 -11.36 -12.74
C GLN A 7 -7.68 -9.92 -12.62
N ILE A 8 -8.38 -9.09 -11.83
CA ILE A 8 -8.00 -7.69 -11.60
C ILE A 8 -6.71 -7.62 -10.78
N THR A 9 -6.57 -8.44 -9.73
CA THR A 9 -5.34 -8.50 -8.93
C THR A 9 -4.13 -8.93 -9.77
N VAL A 10 -4.28 -9.95 -10.62
CA VAL A 10 -3.22 -10.39 -11.54
C VAL A 10 -2.91 -9.30 -12.57
N ALA A 11 -3.91 -8.65 -13.15
CA ALA A 11 -3.71 -7.54 -14.09
C ALA A 11 -2.93 -6.37 -13.45
N ARG A 12 -3.20 -6.05 -12.17
CA ARG A 12 -2.40 -5.07 -11.41
C ARG A 12 -0.93 -5.46 -11.34
N ILE A 13 -0.64 -6.71 -10.95
CA ILE A 13 0.76 -7.18 -10.84
C ILE A 13 1.46 -7.11 -12.20
N VAL A 14 0.79 -7.52 -13.28
CA VAL A 14 1.33 -7.46 -14.66
C VAL A 14 1.51 -6.03 -15.15
N ALA A 15 0.71 -5.08 -14.65
CA ALA A 15 0.84 -3.66 -14.98
C ALA A 15 2.00 -2.96 -14.25
N LEU A 16 2.58 -3.54 -13.19
CA LEU A 16 3.67 -2.91 -12.44
C LEU A 16 4.97 -2.75 -13.25
N PRO A 17 5.49 -3.75 -13.99
CA PRO A 17 6.72 -3.58 -14.77
C PRO A 17 6.65 -2.41 -15.77
N PRO A 18 5.64 -2.28 -16.65
CA PRO A 18 5.53 -1.11 -17.52
C PRO A 18 5.32 0.20 -16.74
N ALA A 19 4.61 0.18 -15.60
CA ALA A 19 4.47 1.35 -14.74
C ALA A 19 5.81 1.79 -14.15
N ILE A 20 6.63 0.85 -13.67
CA ILE A 20 7.99 1.13 -13.19
C ILE A 20 8.84 1.74 -14.31
N TRP A 21 8.76 1.21 -15.52
CA TRP A 21 9.50 1.75 -16.65
C TRP A 21 9.20 3.23 -16.90
N THR A 22 7.93 3.67 -16.76
CA THR A 22 7.57 5.08 -16.93
C THR A 22 8.20 6.00 -15.88
N LEU A 23 8.51 5.50 -14.66
CA LEU A 23 9.18 6.29 -13.62
C LEU A 23 10.63 6.67 -13.98
N TYR A 24 11.26 5.89 -14.88
CA TYR A 24 12.64 6.12 -15.33
C TYR A 24 12.71 7.02 -16.58
N GLN A 25 11.56 7.46 -17.11
CA GLN A 25 11.53 8.38 -18.24
C GLN A 25 11.64 9.82 -17.74
N ASP A 26 12.38 10.65 -18.45
CA ASP A 26 12.60 12.04 -18.11
C ASP A 26 11.47 12.97 -18.59
N GLY A 27 11.23 14.01 -17.80
CA GLY A 27 10.30 15.08 -18.13
C GLY A 27 8.95 15.01 -17.43
N ALA A 28 8.32 16.18 -17.29
CA ALA A 28 7.08 16.35 -16.53
C ALA A 28 5.91 15.53 -17.09
N LEU A 29 5.87 15.33 -18.41
CA LEU A 29 4.84 14.51 -19.06
C LEU A 29 4.92 13.06 -18.61
N TRP A 30 6.11 12.47 -18.57
CA TRP A 30 6.30 11.10 -18.11
C TRP A 30 5.99 10.93 -16.62
N GLN A 31 6.33 11.91 -15.81
CA GLN A 31 5.96 11.91 -14.38
C GLN A 31 4.43 11.94 -14.21
N LEU A 32 3.72 12.74 -15.01
CA LEU A 32 2.26 12.76 -15.01
C LEU A 32 1.66 11.43 -15.48
N ILE A 33 2.21 10.84 -16.55
CA ILE A 33 1.79 9.52 -17.06
C ILE A 33 2.00 8.46 -15.99
N SER A 34 3.17 8.44 -15.34
CA SER A 34 3.47 7.52 -14.24
C SER A 34 2.45 7.67 -13.11
N TRP A 35 2.18 8.91 -12.70
CA TRP A 35 1.20 9.18 -11.66
C TRP A 35 -0.20 8.66 -12.02
N LEU A 36 -0.65 8.91 -13.27
CA LEU A 36 -1.95 8.42 -13.75
C LEU A 36 -2.03 6.89 -13.76
N ILE A 37 -0.96 6.21 -14.18
CA ILE A 37 -0.90 4.75 -14.21
C ILE A 37 -0.98 4.19 -12.78
N PHE A 38 -0.13 4.67 -11.86
CA PHE A 38 -0.15 4.22 -10.47
C PHE A 38 -1.44 4.58 -9.76
N PHE A 39 -2.03 5.74 -10.06
CA PHE A 39 -3.35 6.12 -9.55
C PHE A 39 -4.44 5.16 -10.05
N ALA A 40 -4.44 4.80 -11.34
CA ALA A 40 -5.39 3.84 -11.90
C ALA A 40 -5.23 2.45 -11.27
N ILE A 41 -3.99 1.99 -11.06
CA ILE A 41 -3.70 0.73 -10.36
C ILE A 41 -4.23 0.77 -8.90
N ALA A 42 -4.01 1.88 -8.17
CA ALA A 42 -4.51 2.04 -6.81
C ALA A 42 -6.04 2.11 -6.74
N MET A 43 -6.67 2.76 -7.71
CA MET A 43 -8.14 2.85 -7.80
C MET A 43 -8.78 1.52 -8.17
N SER A 44 -8.12 0.70 -9.00
CA SER A 44 -8.63 -0.63 -9.35
C SER A 44 -8.77 -1.53 -8.13
N ASP A 45 -7.87 -1.41 -7.13
CA ASP A 45 -7.96 -2.11 -5.84
C ASP A 45 -9.23 -1.76 -5.04
N VAL A 46 -9.62 -0.48 -5.07
CA VAL A 46 -10.85 -0.03 -4.39
C VAL A 46 -12.09 -0.59 -5.08
N VAL A 47 -12.05 -0.69 -6.40
CA VAL A 47 -13.18 -1.18 -7.23
C VAL A 47 -13.35 -2.69 -7.07
N ASP A 48 -12.27 -3.46 -7.22
CA ASP A 48 -12.34 -4.92 -7.10
C ASP A 48 -12.67 -5.38 -5.68
N GLY A 49 -12.15 -4.70 -4.65
CA GLY A 49 -12.54 -4.96 -3.26
C GLY A 49 -14.02 -4.69 -2.98
N ARG A 50 -14.67 -3.75 -3.68
CA ARG A 50 -16.13 -3.54 -3.61
C ARG A 50 -16.87 -4.63 -4.38
N LEU A 51 -16.40 -4.97 -5.57
CA LEU A 51 -17.00 -5.98 -6.44
C LEU A 51 -16.95 -7.38 -5.80
N ALA A 52 -15.82 -7.76 -5.19
CA ALA A 52 -15.65 -9.03 -4.50
C ALA A 52 -16.65 -9.18 -3.34
N ARG A 53 -16.85 -8.11 -2.56
CA ARG A 53 -17.81 -8.11 -1.45
C ARG A 53 -19.27 -8.18 -1.93
N SER A 54 -19.62 -7.51 -3.04
CA SER A 54 -20.98 -7.51 -3.57
C SER A 54 -21.36 -8.81 -4.28
N SER A 55 -20.38 -9.50 -4.89
CA SER A 55 -20.61 -10.75 -5.63
C SER A 55 -20.45 -12.02 -4.78
N GLY A 56 -19.99 -11.91 -3.53
CA GLY A 56 -19.72 -13.07 -2.67
C GLY A 56 -18.59 -13.99 -3.16
N GLN A 57 -17.84 -13.59 -4.18
CA GLN A 57 -16.76 -14.35 -4.81
C GLN A 57 -15.41 -14.12 -4.12
N ILE A 58 -15.35 -14.43 -2.83
CA ILE A 58 -14.08 -14.38 -2.08
C ILE A 58 -13.38 -15.73 -2.27
N THR A 59 -12.28 -15.75 -3.04
CA THR A 59 -11.48 -16.97 -3.24
C THR A 59 -10.30 -17.02 -2.27
N GLU A 60 -9.85 -18.21 -1.88
CA GLU A 60 -8.66 -18.38 -1.04
C GLU A 60 -7.40 -17.78 -1.70
N MET A 61 -7.28 -17.93 -3.03
CA MET A 61 -6.19 -17.35 -3.81
C MET A 61 -6.22 -15.82 -3.78
N GLY A 62 -7.39 -15.19 -3.87
CA GLY A 62 -7.55 -13.74 -3.75
C GLY A 62 -7.13 -13.23 -2.38
N LYS A 63 -7.52 -13.91 -1.29
CA LYS A 63 -7.10 -13.55 0.07
C LYS A 63 -5.58 -13.52 0.26
N PHE A 64 -4.84 -14.34 -0.50
CA PHE A 64 -3.38 -14.36 -0.47
C PHE A 64 -2.77 -13.32 -1.44
N LEU A 65 -3.30 -13.21 -2.67
CA LEU A 65 -2.76 -12.35 -3.72
C LEU A 65 -2.94 -10.86 -3.40
N ASP A 66 -4.08 -10.45 -2.81
CA ASP A 66 -4.34 -9.04 -2.53
C ASP A 66 -3.30 -8.39 -1.61
N PRO A 67 -2.95 -8.98 -0.43
CA PRO A 67 -1.87 -8.42 0.40
C PRO A 67 -0.50 -8.40 -0.28
N VAL A 68 -0.24 -9.34 -1.19
CA VAL A 68 1.02 -9.37 -1.97
C VAL A 68 1.04 -8.26 -3.01
N ALA A 69 -0.05 -8.11 -3.79
CA ALA A 69 -0.17 -7.08 -4.82
C ALA A 69 -0.04 -5.66 -4.23
N ASP A 70 -0.67 -5.40 -3.07
CA ASP A 70 -0.57 -4.13 -2.38
C ASP A 70 0.88 -3.77 -2.02
N LYS A 71 1.65 -4.73 -1.49
CA LYS A 71 3.05 -4.51 -1.10
C LYS A 71 3.97 -4.40 -2.31
N LEU A 72 3.71 -5.16 -3.37
CA LEU A 72 4.42 -5.04 -4.62
C LEU A 72 4.21 -3.66 -5.24
N MET A 73 2.98 -3.12 -5.19
CA MET A 73 2.68 -1.77 -5.66
C MET A 73 3.44 -0.70 -4.86
N LEU A 74 3.46 -0.78 -3.52
CA LEU A 74 4.24 0.14 -2.69
C LEU A 74 5.73 0.08 -3.05
N ALA A 75 6.30 -1.12 -3.13
CA ALA A 75 7.70 -1.31 -3.49
C ALA A 75 8.00 -0.82 -4.92
N ALA A 76 7.09 -1.05 -5.87
CA ALA A 76 7.22 -0.65 -7.26
C ALA A 76 7.25 0.87 -7.47
N VAL A 77 6.72 1.66 -6.53
CA VAL A 77 6.83 3.12 -6.55
C VAL A 77 8.04 3.59 -5.74
N MET A 78 8.16 3.11 -4.48
CA MET A 78 9.12 3.67 -3.53
C MET A 78 10.57 3.32 -3.89
N ILE A 79 10.85 2.08 -4.30
CA ILE A 79 12.22 1.65 -4.62
C ILE A 79 12.78 2.39 -5.84
N PRO A 80 12.08 2.45 -7.01
CA PRO A 80 12.55 3.23 -8.14
C PRO A 80 12.75 4.71 -7.85
N LEU A 81 11.84 5.34 -7.10
CA LEU A 81 11.98 6.74 -6.71
C LEU A 81 13.17 6.95 -5.76
N SER A 82 13.46 6.01 -4.85
CA SER A 82 14.62 6.10 -3.95
C SER A 82 15.93 5.87 -4.70
N LEU A 83 15.95 4.98 -5.71
CA LEU A 83 17.11 4.77 -6.59
C LEU A 83 17.44 6.00 -7.45
N GLN A 84 16.45 6.86 -7.70
CA GLN A 84 16.60 8.11 -8.43
C GLN A 84 16.80 9.33 -7.50
N ASP A 85 17.03 9.13 -6.20
CA ASP A 85 17.14 10.17 -5.16
C ASP A 85 15.93 11.11 -5.08
N ARG A 86 14.77 10.69 -5.63
CA ARG A 86 13.49 11.43 -5.61
C ARG A 86 12.65 11.13 -4.37
N PHE A 87 12.96 10.05 -3.64
CA PHE A 87 12.28 9.64 -2.42
C PHE A 87 13.30 9.17 -1.37
N PRO A 88 13.19 9.54 -0.09
CA PRO A 88 14.21 9.23 0.90
C PRO A 88 14.20 7.73 1.28
N TRP A 89 15.37 7.10 1.22
CA TRP A 89 15.55 5.68 1.55
C TRP A 89 15.08 5.29 2.95
N TRP A 90 15.26 6.18 3.94
CA TRP A 90 14.79 5.90 5.30
C TRP A 90 13.28 5.65 5.36
N ALA A 91 12.50 6.40 4.58
CA ALA A 91 11.04 6.24 4.53
C ALA A 91 10.65 4.96 3.78
N THR A 92 11.34 4.63 2.68
CA THR A 92 11.16 3.36 1.96
C THR A 92 11.38 2.18 2.89
N ILE A 93 12.51 2.15 3.60
CA ILE A 93 12.84 1.06 4.54
C ILE A 93 11.81 1.02 5.68
N ALA A 94 11.50 2.15 6.31
CA ALA A 94 10.58 2.23 7.42
C ALA A 94 9.15 1.74 7.05
N ILE A 95 8.64 2.18 5.91
CA ILE A 95 7.29 1.79 5.46
C ILE A 95 7.27 0.32 5.04
N LEU A 96 8.17 -0.11 4.15
CA LEU A 96 8.16 -1.47 3.63
C LEU A 96 8.44 -2.52 4.72
N SER A 97 9.42 -2.29 5.60
CA SER A 97 9.71 -3.21 6.70
C SER A 97 8.51 -3.38 7.64
N ARG A 98 7.84 -2.27 7.96
CA ARG A 98 6.62 -2.31 8.78
C ARG A 98 5.46 -3.01 8.06
N GLU A 99 5.23 -2.73 6.77
CA GLU A 99 4.14 -3.37 6.01
C GLU A 99 4.34 -4.88 5.91
N ILE A 100 5.55 -5.31 5.61
CA ILE A 100 5.92 -6.72 5.55
C ILE A 100 5.85 -7.34 6.94
N GLY A 101 6.44 -6.68 7.96
CA GLY A 101 6.47 -7.18 9.33
C GLY A 101 5.08 -7.40 9.92
N ILE A 102 4.17 -6.43 9.79
CA ILE A 102 2.78 -6.60 10.28
C ILE A 102 2.03 -7.67 9.48
N THR A 103 2.32 -7.84 8.20
CA THR A 103 1.67 -8.88 7.40
C THR A 103 2.13 -10.28 7.81
N ILE A 104 3.44 -10.47 8.02
CA ILE A 104 3.99 -11.72 8.55
C ILE A 104 3.45 -11.99 9.95
N PHE A 105 3.50 -10.98 10.84
CA PHE A 105 2.95 -11.10 12.18
C PHE A 105 1.48 -11.52 12.15
N ARG A 106 0.67 -10.88 11.31
CA ARG A 106 -0.74 -11.22 11.14
C ARG A 106 -0.94 -12.66 10.66
N SER A 107 -0.15 -13.14 9.68
CA SER A 107 -0.27 -14.52 9.17
C SER A 107 0.09 -15.56 10.23
N LEU A 108 1.02 -15.25 11.14
CA LEU A 108 1.39 -16.15 12.23
C LEU A 108 0.37 -16.20 13.37
N VAL A 109 -0.41 -15.12 13.54
CA VAL A 109 -1.34 -14.95 14.69
C VAL A 109 -2.80 -15.27 14.30
N ILE A 110 -3.11 -15.43 13.03
CA ILE A 110 -4.48 -15.71 12.51
C ILE A 110 -5.11 -16.97 13.14
N SER A 111 -4.33 -17.92 13.60
CA SER A 111 -4.82 -19.12 14.28
C SER A 111 -5.50 -18.87 15.64
N GLY A 112 -5.33 -17.69 16.23
CA GLY A 112 -5.85 -17.31 17.55
C GLY A 112 -7.05 -16.36 17.58
N GLY A 113 -7.61 -15.96 16.44
CA GLY A 113 -8.76 -15.05 16.38
C GLY A 113 -8.58 -13.88 15.43
N VAL A 114 -9.66 -13.50 14.74
CA VAL A 114 -9.65 -12.41 13.73
C VAL A 114 -9.71 -11.05 14.44
N ILE A 115 -8.59 -10.35 14.51
CA ILE A 115 -8.60 -8.93 14.89
C ILE A 115 -9.09 -8.15 13.66
N SER A 116 -10.29 -7.58 13.75
CA SER A 116 -10.92 -6.84 12.66
C SER A 116 -10.06 -5.64 12.23
N ALA A 117 -10.00 -5.42 10.90
CA ALA A 117 -9.30 -4.24 10.35
C ALA A 117 -9.96 -2.95 10.87
N ASN A 118 -9.23 -2.19 11.68
CA ASN A 118 -9.72 -0.94 12.28
C ASN A 118 -9.77 0.18 11.21
N ARG A 119 -10.63 1.18 11.41
CA ARG A 119 -10.76 2.38 10.53
C ARG A 119 -9.41 3.08 10.28
N GLY A 120 -8.49 3.03 11.23
CA GLY A 120 -7.13 3.58 11.10
C GLY A 120 -6.30 2.95 9.97
N GLY A 121 -6.51 1.67 9.65
CA GLY A 121 -5.80 1.02 8.53
C GLY A 121 -6.16 1.61 7.17
N LYS A 122 -7.42 2.00 6.94
CA LYS A 122 -7.85 2.63 5.69
C LYS A 122 -7.25 4.02 5.52
N LEU A 123 -7.24 4.82 6.60
CA LEU A 123 -6.67 6.16 6.61
C LEU A 123 -5.16 6.12 6.34
N LYS A 124 -4.44 5.17 6.95
CA LYS A 124 -3.02 4.95 6.72
C LYS A 124 -2.73 4.66 5.24
N THR A 125 -3.45 3.70 4.63
CA THR A 125 -3.25 3.33 3.22
C THR A 125 -3.53 4.52 2.29
N LEU A 126 -4.59 5.29 2.54
CA LEU A 126 -4.88 6.51 1.80
C LEU A 126 -3.74 7.54 1.93
N ALA A 127 -3.26 7.78 3.15
CA ALA A 127 -2.17 8.73 3.39
C ALA A 127 -0.87 8.29 2.73
N GLN A 128 -0.55 7.00 2.73
CA GLN A 128 0.62 6.45 2.03
C GLN A 128 0.51 6.60 0.51
N ASN A 129 -0.64 6.22 -0.09
CA ASN A 129 -0.84 6.31 -1.53
C ASN A 129 -0.80 7.76 -2.02
N LEU A 130 -1.44 8.69 -1.31
CA LEU A 130 -1.37 10.12 -1.61
C LEU A 130 0.05 10.65 -1.41
N GLY A 131 0.70 10.28 -0.30
CA GLY A 131 2.08 10.68 -0.02
C GLY A 131 3.05 10.30 -1.12
N MET A 132 3.00 9.04 -1.58
CA MET A 132 3.80 8.59 -2.71
C MET A 132 3.45 9.33 -4.01
N GLY A 133 2.15 9.57 -4.25
CA GLY A 133 1.68 10.30 -5.43
C GLY A 133 2.32 11.69 -5.55
N TRP A 134 2.54 12.40 -4.44
CA TRP A 134 3.20 13.71 -4.45
C TRP A 134 4.67 13.65 -4.89
N PHE A 135 5.38 12.54 -4.63
CA PHE A 135 6.76 12.35 -5.09
C PHE A 135 6.86 11.87 -6.54
N VAL A 136 5.81 11.30 -7.09
CA VAL A 136 5.74 10.95 -8.53
C VAL A 136 5.44 12.17 -9.38
N LEU A 137 4.57 13.07 -8.92
CA LEU A 137 4.15 14.27 -9.65
C LEU A 137 5.30 15.26 -9.87
N PRO A 138 5.30 15.99 -11.02
CA PRO A 138 6.27 17.04 -11.33
C PRO A 138 5.95 18.33 -10.55
N LEU A 139 5.97 18.26 -9.22
CA LEU A 139 5.67 19.41 -8.39
C LEU A 139 6.90 20.35 -8.29
N PRO A 140 6.67 21.67 -8.27
CA PRO A 140 7.75 22.64 -8.13
C PRO A 140 8.38 22.55 -6.73
N ALA A 141 9.69 22.88 -6.63
CA ALA A 141 10.49 22.74 -5.43
C ALA A 141 9.92 23.49 -4.20
N TRP A 142 9.20 24.59 -4.40
CA TRP A 142 8.57 25.32 -3.31
C TRP A 142 7.47 24.51 -2.57
N LEU A 143 6.98 23.40 -3.15
CA LEU A 143 6.07 22.45 -2.52
C LEU A 143 6.78 21.31 -1.77
N ASP A 144 8.11 21.30 -1.70
CA ASP A 144 8.83 20.21 -1.03
C ASP A 144 8.45 20.10 0.45
N TRP A 145 8.26 21.23 1.15
CA TRP A 145 7.78 21.23 2.53
C TRP A 145 6.45 20.46 2.69
N PHE A 146 5.54 20.56 1.72
CA PHE A 146 4.26 19.87 1.72
C PHE A 146 4.46 18.36 1.47
N LYS A 147 5.29 17.97 0.49
CA LYS A 147 5.60 16.55 0.20
C LYS A 147 6.19 15.86 1.42
N TYR A 148 7.22 16.47 2.02
CA TYR A 148 7.86 15.91 3.21
C TYR A 148 6.97 15.96 4.44
N GLY A 149 6.20 17.03 4.66
CA GLY A 149 5.21 17.11 5.73
C GLY A 149 4.19 15.96 5.64
N TRP A 150 3.66 15.72 4.45
CA TRP A 150 2.74 14.59 4.21
C TRP A 150 3.41 13.23 4.42
N LEU A 151 4.67 13.08 4.01
CA LEU A 151 5.45 11.86 4.23
C LEU A 151 5.58 11.54 5.72
N TYR A 152 5.93 12.53 6.56
CA TYR A 152 6.00 12.33 8.01
C TYR A 152 4.65 11.92 8.60
N VAL A 153 3.55 12.51 8.15
CA VAL A 153 2.20 12.10 8.55
C VAL A 153 1.92 10.65 8.15
N ALA A 154 2.24 10.26 6.92
CA ALA A 154 2.05 8.89 6.44
C ALA A 154 2.89 7.87 7.24
N VAL A 155 4.15 8.20 7.53
CA VAL A 155 5.03 7.37 8.35
C VAL A 155 4.50 7.27 9.79
N ALA A 156 4.11 8.38 10.41
CA ALA A 156 3.55 8.39 11.76
C ALA A 156 2.29 7.51 11.85
N LEU A 157 1.35 7.67 10.92
CA LEU A 157 0.14 6.83 10.85
C LEU A 157 0.49 5.34 10.66
N THR A 158 1.53 5.05 9.92
CA THR A 158 2.01 3.70 9.67
C THR A 158 2.47 3.03 10.97
N PHE A 159 3.26 3.71 11.79
CA PHE A 159 3.74 3.18 13.07
C PHE A 159 2.65 3.17 14.15
N ILE A 160 1.83 4.23 14.26
CA ILE A 160 0.71 4.29 15.20
C ILE A 160 -0.26 3.13 14.98
N THR A 161 -0.64 2.88 13.72
CA THR A 161 -1.55 1.77 13.41
C THR A 161 -0.90 0.40 13.64
N GLY A 162 0.41 0.28 13.44
CA GLY A 162 1.17 -0.93 13.78
C GLY A 162 1.17 -1.20 15.28
N TYR A 163 1.46 -0.17 16.07
CA TYR A 163 1.44 -0.26 17.54
C TYR A 163 0.06 -0.67 18.06
N TRP A 164 -1.02 -0.05 17.57
CA TRP A 164 -2.36 -0.43 17.99
C TRP A 164 -2.70 -1.88 17.65
N TYR A 165 -2.23 -2.38 16.53
CA TYR A 165 -2.44 -3.75 16.14
C TYR A 165 -1.75 -4.73 17.11
N ILE A 166 -0.48 -4.48 17.43
CA ILE A 166 0.29 -5.31 18.38
C ILE A 166 -0.32 -5.25 19.77
N ARG A 167 -0.70 -4.06 20.24
CA ARG A 167 -1.37 -3.88 21.56
C ARG A 167 -2.69 -4.63 21.66
N ALA A 168 -3.52 -4.56 20.60
CA ALA A 168 -4.80 -5.27 20.58
C ALA A 168 -4.61 -6.79 20.63
N TRP A 169 -3.59 -7.31 19.97
CA TRP A 169 -3.25 -8.72 20.01
C TRP A 169 -2.75 -9.15 21.41
N LEU A 170 -1.89 -8.37 22.04
CA LEU A 170 -1.41 -8.65 23.40
C LEU A 170 -2.56 -8.69 24.40
N ALA A 171 -3.48 -7.73 24.35
CA ALA A 171 -4.67 -7.71 25.20
C ALA A 171 -5.51 -8.98 25.00
N TYR A 172 -5.82 -9.35 23.77
CA TYR A 172 -6.57 -10.56 23.45
C TYR A 172 -5.90 -11.83 24.00
N ARG A 173 -4.56 -11.92 23.93
CA ARG A 173 -3.83 -13.09 24.42
C ARG A 173 -3.83 -13.20 25.94
N LEU A 174 -3.81 -12.08 26.65
CA LEU A 174 -3.89 -12.06 28.12
C LEU A 174 -5.27 -12.50 28.59
N ASP A 175 -6.34 -11.97 27.97
CA ASP A 175 -7.74 -12.36 28.29
C ASP A 175 -8.04 -13.84 27.99
N SER A 176 -7.30 -14.45 27.04
CA SER A 176 -7.48 -15.87 26.66
C SER A 176 -6.68 -16.84 27.56
N ALA A 177 -5.82 -16.32 28.42
CA ALA A 177 -4.97 -17.10 29.32
C ALA A 177 -5.54 -17.18 30.76
N GLU A 178 -6.60 -16.42 31.06
CA GLU A 178 -7.43 -16.50 32.24
C GLU A 178 -8.65 -17.44 32.02
#